data_3867a5b6986e2e0e8f78dbe739bc72da
#
_entry.id   3867a5b6986e2e0e8f78dbe739bc72da
#
_cell.length_a   1.000
_cell.length_b   1.000
_cell.length_c   1.000
_cell.angle_alpha   90.00
_cell.angle_beta   90.00
_cell.angle_gamma   90.00
#
_symmetry.space_group_name_H-M   'P 1'
#
loop_
_entity.id
_entity.type
_entity.pdbx_description
1 polymer ?
#
loop_
_entity_poly.entity_id
_entity_poly.type
_entity_poly.pdbx_seq_one_letter_code
_entity_poly.pdbx_strand_id
1 'polypeptide(L)'
;MQILLEAFKPIIPIFIIAVMIFLFVLLYINYKMGYKLNNFKRILQFSTYFGLVVTLLGMFLVTMMPTSIESHSLNLTPFSTIRDMLDYATREAIFNNIIMNIVLFMPFGFFMYLVLRKEFLVSLIGMGVSCLIETLQFIFPIGRTSNIDDVILNVIGTIIGIIIGVLFLKIEQIYDVYFGRKRK
;
A
#
# COMPACT_ATOMS: atom_id res chain seq x y z
N MET A 1 -10.89 -5.52 16.95
CA MET A 1 -11.26 -6.02 15.60
C MET A 1 -12.66 -5.58 15.18
N GLN A 2 -13.71 -5.70 16.00
CA GLN A 2 -15.07 -5.23 15.65
C GLN A 2 -15.17 -3.73 15.45
N ILE A 3 -14.52 -2.92 16.27
CA ILE A 3 -14.48 -1.44 16.16
C ILE A 3 -13.86 -0.99 14.83
N LEU A 4 -12.77 -1.63 14.41
CA LEU A 4 -12.15 -1.36 13.10
C LEU A 4 -13.09 -1.71 11.94
N LEU A 5 -13.73 -2.87 11.98
CA LEU A 5 -14.71 -3.28 10.97
C LEU A 5 -15.89 -2.31 10.88
N GLU A 6 -16.36 -1.78 12.01
CA GLU A 6 -17.43 -0.77 12.02
C GLU A 6 -16.97 0.57 11.44
N ALA A 7 -15.76 0.99 11.75
CA ALA A 7 -15.18 2.19 11.18
C ALA A 7 -15.02 2.10 9.64
N PHE A 8 -14.67 0.93 9.11
CA PHE A 8 -14.50 0.73 7.66
C PHE A 8 -15.79 0.43 6.90
N LYS A 9 -16.90 0.08 7.59
CA LYS A 9 -18.19 -0.23 6.95
C LYS A 9 -18.63 0.76 5.87
N PRO A 10 -18.60 2.10 6.06
CA PRO A 10 -19.04 3.05 5.03
C PRO A 10 -18.07 3.15 3.84
N ILE A 11 -16.79 2.82 4.03
CA ILE A 11 -15.76 2.95 3.01
C ILE A 11 -15.68 1.70 2.12
N ILE A 12 -15.95 0.52 2.68
CA ILE A 12 -15.88 -0.74 1.93
C ILE A 12 -16.72 -0.71 0.65
N PRO A 13 -18.00 -0.27 0.64
CA PRO A 13 -18.78 -0.18 -0.60
C PRO A 13 -18.18 0.79 -1.62
N ILE A 14 -17.73 1.95 -1.17
CA ILE A 14 -17.10 2.97 -2.04
C ILE A 14 -15.83 2.42 -2.66
N PHE A 15 -15.00 1.76 -1.85
CA PHE A 15 -13.76 1.12 -2.33
C PHE A 15 -14.04 0.02 -3.36
N ILE A 16 -15.01 -0.86 -3.08
CA ILE A 16 -15.41 -1.92 -4.02
C ILE A 16 -15.90 -1.32 -5.35
N ILE A 17 -16.76 -0.29 -5.31
CA ILE A 17 -17.26 0.39 -6.50
C ILE A 17 -16.11 1.02 -7.29
N ALA A 18 -15.18 1.72 -6.64
CA ALA A 18 -14.01 2.33 -7.27
C ALA A 18 -13.12 1.28 -7.94
N VAL A 19 -12.86 0.16 -7.26
CA VAL A 19 -12.09 -0.98 -7.81
C VAL A 19 -12.80 -1.59 -9.01
N MET A 20 -14.12 -1.77 -8.96
CA MET A 20 -14.91 -2.32 -10.08
C MET A 20 -14.90 -1.39 -11.30
N ILE A 21 -15.07 -0.08 -11.08
CA ILE A 21 -15.01 0.92 -12.16
C ILE A 21 -13.61 0.89 -12.80
N PHE A 22 -12.56 0.88 -11.98
CA PHE A 22 -11.19 0.85 -12.47
C PHE A 22 -10.89 -0.44 -13.24
N LEU A 23 -11.33 -1.59 -12.74
CA LEU A 23 -11.21 -2.87 -13.44
C LEU A 23 -11.93 -2.83 -14.79
N PHE A 24 -13.15 -2.28 -14.84
CA PHE A 24 -13.91 -2.14 -16.06
C PHE A 24 -13.20 -1.25 -17.09
N VAL A 25 -12.68 -0.10 -16.66
CA VAL A 25 -11.90 0.83 -17.50
C VAL A 25 -10.66 0.14 -18.06
N LEU A 26 -9.91 -0.59 -17.23
CA LEU A 26 -8.74 -1.32 -17.67
C LEU A 26 -9.08 -2.41 -18.70
N LEU A 27 -10.14 -3.17 -18.46
CA LEU A 27 -10.62 -4.21 -19.40
C LEU A 27 -11.06 -3.57 -20.72
N TYR A 28 -11.78 -2.45 -20.68
CA TYR A 28 -12.21 -1.70 -21.86
C TYR A 28 -11.02 -1.18 -22.67
N ILE A 29 -10.01 -0.60 -22.00
CA ILE A 29 -8.78 -0.13 -22.68
C ILE A 29 -8.06 -1.31 -23.35
N ASN A 30 -7.90 -2.44 -22.67
CA ASN A 30 -7.29 -3.65 -23.22
C ASN A 30 -8.06 -4.17 -24.45
N TYR A 31 -9.38 -4.19 -24.38
CA TYR A 31 -10.24 -4.59 -25.49
C TYR A 31 -10.07 -3.65 -26.70
N LYS A 32 -10.13 -2.32 -26.49
CA LYS A 32 -9.98 -1.30 -27.54
C LYS A 32 -8.60 -1.32 -28.20
N MET A 33 -7.55 -1.60 -27.42
CA MET A 33 -6.19 -1.69 -27.93
C MET A 33 -5.89 -3.05 -28.63
N GLY A 34 -6.86 -3.94 -28.73
CA GLY A 34 -6.70 -5.26 -29.37
C GLY A 34 -5.73 -6.19 -28.65
N TYR A 35 -5.44 -5.93 -27.37
CA TYR A 35 -4.56 -6.79 -26.59
C TYR A 35 -5.28 -8.10 -26.25
N LYS A 36 -4.83 -9.20 -26.85
CA LYS A 36 -5.26 -10.54 -26.42
C LYS A 36 -4.57 -10.89 -25.12
N LEU A 37 -5.33 -11.10 -24.04
CA LEU A 37 -4.84 -11.58 -22.72
C LEU A 37 -4.40 -13.06 -22.76
N ASN A 38 -3.92 -13.55 -23.89
CA ASN A 38 -3.49 -14.93 -24.08
C ASN A 38 -2.05 -15.20 -23.60
N ASN A 39 -1.35 -14.19 -23.12
CA ASN A 39 0.05 -14.34 -22.68
C ASN A 39 0.15 -14.09 -21.17
N PHE A 40 0.66 -15.06 -20.43
CA PHE A 40 0.87 -14.96 -18.97
C PHE A 40 1.59 -13.68 -18.55
N LYS A 41 2.61 -13.25 -19.29
CA LYS A 41 3.35 -12.00 -19.00
C LYS A 41 2.46 -10.74 -19.09
N ARG A 42 1.49 -10.72 -20.00
CA ARG A 42 0.54 -9.61 -20.11
C ARG A 42 -0.46 -9.61 -18.97
N ILE A 43 -0.96 -10.79 -18.60
CA ILE A 43 -1.85 -10.92 -17.43
C ILE A 43 -1.12 -10.43 -16.18
N LEU A 44 0.12 -10.85 -15.97
CA LEU A 44 0.93 -10.41 -14.85
C LEU A 44 1.15 -8.89 -14.84
N GLN A 45 1.50 -8.31 -15.99
CA GLN A 45 1.67 -6.87 -16.13
C GLN A 45 0.38 -6.10 -15.85
N PHE A 46 -0.75 -6.56 -16.40
CA PHE A 46 -2.07 -5.99 -16.13
C PHE A 46 -2.42 -6.06 -14.63
N SER A 47 -2.23 -7.23 -14.02
CA SER A 47 -2.48 -7.44 -12.58
C SER A 47 -1.60 -6.54 -11.71
N THR A 48 -0.35 -6.29 -12.13
CA THR A 48 0.58 -5.40 -11.41
C THR A 48 0.07 -3.96 -11.40
N TYR A 49 -0.31 -3.41 -12.56
CA TYR A 49 -0.85 -2.04 -12.63
C TYR A 49 -2.19 -1.92 -11.90
N PHE A 50 -3.06 -2.93 -12.06
CA PHE A 50 -4.32 -2.97 -11.34
C PHE A 50 -4.10 -3.01 -9.81
N GLY A 51 -3.23 -3.89 -9.34
CA GLY A 51 -2.87 -4.01 -7.93
C GLY A 51 -2.27 -2.71 -7.37
N LEU A 52 -1.41 -2.03 -8.14
CA LEU A 52 -0.83 -0.76 -7.73
C LEU A 52 -1.90 0.32 -7.52
N VAL A 53 -2.84 0.47 -8.46
CA VAL A 53 -3.90 1.48 -8.33
C VAL A 53 -4.87 1.14 -7.20
N VAL A 54 -5.26 -0.12 -7.05
CA VAL A 54 -6.08 -0.59 -5.92
C VAL A 54 -5.39 -0.28 -4.59
N THR A 55 -4.08 -0.51 -4.51
CA THR A 55 -3.29 -0.21 -3.31
C THR A 55 -3.27 1.28 -3.01
N LEU A 56 -2.99 2.13 -4.00
CA LEU A 56 -2.99 3.59 -3.82
C LEU A 56 -4.35 4.12 -3.38
N LEU A 57 -5.44 3.63 -3.98
CA LEU A 57 -6.81 3.98 -3.58
C LEU A 57 -7.10 3.52 -2.14
N GLY A 58 -6.73 2.29 -1.80
CA GLY A 58 -6.91 1.76 -0.44
C GLY A 58 -6.12 2.55 0.59
N MET A 59 -4.85 2.85 0.31
CA MET A 59 -4.01 3.69 1.18
C MET A 59 -4.65 5.05 1.41
N PHE A 60 -5.06 5.74 0.35
CA PHE A 60 -5.69 7.05 0.45
C PHE A 60 -6.98 7.00 1.27
N LEU A 61 -7.87 6.04 1.01
CA LEU A 61 -9.13 5.91 1.76
C LEU A 61 -8.89 5.62 3.24
N VAL A 62 -7.95 4.72 3.56
CA VAL A 62 -7.64 4.36 4.95
C VAL A 62 -6.99 5.52 5.71
N THR A 63 -6.06 6.23 5.07
CA THR A 63 -5.30 7.30 5.73
C THR A 63 -6.08 8.61 5.85
N MET A 64 -7.00 8.89 4.91
CA MET A 64 -7.82 10.10 4.92
C MET A 64 -9.16 9.92 5.66
N MET A 65 -9.39 8.76 6.28
CA MET A 65 -10.60 8.53 7.06
C MET A 65 -10.62 9.39 8.33
N PRO A 66 -11.65 10.21 8.55
CA PRO A 66 -11.80 10.98 9.78
C PRO A 66 -11.90 10.07 11.02
N THR A 67 -11.27 10.48 12.10
CA THR A 67 -11.39 9.84 13.42
C THR A 67 -12.17 10.75 14.36
N SER A 68 -12.84 10.15 15.35
CA SER A 68 -13.60 10.90 16.38
C SER A 68 -12.71 11.57 17.44
N ILE A 69 -11.38 11.45 17.31
CA ILE A 69 -10.44 12.03 18.26
C ILE A 69 -10.08 13.42 17.76
N GLU A 70 -10.42 14.46 18.50
CA GLU A 70 -9.99 15.83 18.24
C GLU A 70 -8.50 16.01 18.61
N SER A 71 -7.60 15.41 17.84
CA SER A 71 -6.16 15.61 17.98
C SER A 71 -5.63 16.26 16.73
N HIS A 72 -5.17 17.51 16.87
CA HIS A 72 -4.46 18.21 15.80
C HIS A 72 -3.08 18.58 16.34
N SER A 73 -2.14 17.67 16.19
CA SER A 73 -0.76 17.89 16.65
C SER A 73 0.24 17.34 15.63
N LEU A 74 1.41 17.95 15.61
CA LEU A 74 2.53 17.53 14.78
C LEU A 74 3.63 17.02 15.72
N ASN A 75 4.01 15.75 15.59
CA ASN A 75 5.12 15.16 16.32
C ASN A 75 6.27 14.82 15.37
N LEU A 76 7.34 15.60 15.46
CA LEU A 76 8.56 15.44 14.65
C LEU A 76 9.71 14.76 15.41
N THR A 77 9.47 14.27 16.65
CA THR A 77 10.51 13.59 17.42
C THR A 77 10.55 12.11 17.02
N PRO A 78 11.62 11.65 16.32
CA PRO A 78 11.70 10.27 15.87
C PRO A 78 11.68 9.29 17.04
N PHE A 79 11.01 8.18 16.85
CA PHE A 79 10.85 7.06 17.79
C PHE A 79 10.12 7.37 19.10
N SER A 80 9.64 8.61 19.30
CA SER A 80 8.94 8.98 20.54
C SER A 80 7.61 8.24 20.67
N THR A 81 6.78 8.26 19.63
CA THR A 81 5.48 7.60 19.63
C THR A 81 5.61 6.08 19.66
N ILE A 82 6.57 5.52 18.92
CA ILE A 82 6.83 4.07 18.93
C ILE A 82 7.23 3.63 20.34
N ARG A 83 8.12 4.39 21.01
CA ARG A 83 8.56 4.09 22.36
C ARG A 83 7.43 4.18 23.36
N ASP A 84 6.67 5.28 23.35
CA ASP A 84 5.53 5.46 24.24
C ASP A 84 4.48 4.36 24.06
N MET A 85 4.23 3.93 22.82
CA MET A 85 3.33 2.81 22.54
C MET A 85 3.87 1.49 23.08
N LEU A 86 5.15 1.21 22.95
CA LEU A 86 5.75 -0.03 23.46
C LEU A 86 5.77 -0.07 25.00
N ASP A 87 5.93 1.08 25.64
CA ASP A 87 6.03 1.18 27.09
C ASP A 87 4.65 1.21 27.78
N TYR A 88 3.63 1.86 27.18
CA TYR A 88 2.37 2.17 27.85
C TYR A 88 1.10 1.71 27.13
N ALA A 89 1.18 1.35 25.83
CA ALA A 89 -0.02 1.02 25.08
C ALA A 89 -0.45 -0.44 25.23
N THR A 90 -1.73 -0.68 24.96
CA THR A 90 -2.26 -2.04 24.86
C THR A 90 -1.74 -2.74 23.60
N ARG A 91 -1.71 -4.08 23.61
CA ARG A 91 -1.34 -4.88 22.42
C ARG A 91 -2.17 -4.53 21.20
N GLU A 92 -3.44 -4.22 21.36
CA GLU A 92 -4.34 -3.82 20.29
C GLU A 92 -3.95 -2.44 19.72
N ALA A 93 -3.58 -1.49 20.56
CA ALA A 93 -3.11 -0.16 20.10
C ALA A 93 -1.77 -0.27 19.35
N ILE A 94 -0.82 -1.08 19.84
CA ILE A 94 0.45 -1.35 19.15
C ILE A 94 0.19 -1.97 17.78
N PHE A 95 -0.68 -2.98 17.70
CA PHE A 95 -1.02 -3.61 16.44
C PHE A 95 -1.64 -2.62 15.46
N ASN A 96 -2.62 -1.84 15.91
CA ASN A 96 -3.35 -0.91 15.05
C ASN A 96 -2.49 0.26 14.55
N ASN A 97 -1.54 0.74 15.33
CA ASN A 97 -0.72 1.90 14.94
C ASN A 97 0.62 1.49 14.31
N ILE A 98 1.32 0.50 14.85
CA ILE A 98 2.64 0.12 14.34
C ILE A 98 2.51 -0.87 13.19
N ILE A 99 1.84 -2.00 13.43
CA ILE A 99 1.79 -3.09 12.43
C ILE A 99 0.96 -2.70 11.21
N MET A 100 -0.16 -1.99 11.42
CA MET A 100 -1.04 -1.61 10.30
C MET A 100 -0.40 -0.57 9.38
N ASN A 101 0.42 0.37 9.89
CA ASN A 101 1.18 1.29 9.03
C ASN A 101 2.17 0.53 8.15
N ILE A 102 2.91 -0.42 8.71
CA ILE A 102 3.81 -1.28 7.94
C ILE A 102 3.03 -2.07 6.88
N VAL A 103 1.96 -2.76 7.27
CA VAL A 103 1.16 -3.61 6.39
C VAL A 103 0.50 -2.82 5.27
N LEU A 104 0.07 -1.59 5.54
CA LEU A 104 -0.56 -0.71 4.55
C LEU A 104 0.38 -0.37 3.38
N PHE A 105 1.68 -0.19 3.64
CA PHE A 105 2.66 0.16 2.61
C PHE A 105 3.35 -1.04 1.95
N MET A 106 3.22 -2.25 2.50
CA MET A 106 3.79 -3.47 1.87
C MET A 106 3.28 -3.72 0.44
N PRO A 107 1.96 -3.71 0.16
CA PRO A 107 1.47 -3.90 -1.22
C PRO A 107 1.96 -2.79 -2.16
N PHE A 108 2.07 -1.54 -1.69
CA PHE A 108 2.61 -0.44 -2.46
C PHE A 108 4.06 -0.73 -2.88
N GLY A 109 4.93 -1.06 -1.93
CA GLY A 109 6.32 -1.43 -2.20
C GLY A 109 6.44 -2.58 -3.18
N PHE A 110 5.62 -3.62 -3.01
CA PHE A 110 5.57 -4.78 -3.89
C PHE A 110 5.20 -4.41 -5.34
N PHE A 111 4.04 -3.81 -5.57
CA PHE A 111 3.58 -3.51 -6.93
C PHE A 111 4.42 -2.43 -7.60
N MET A 112 4.85 -1.39 -6.87
CA MET A 112 5.70 -0.35 -7.40
C MET A 112 7.07 -0.91 -7.81
N TYR A 113 7.63 -1.86 -7.05
CA TYR A 113 8.86 -2.55 -7.42
C TYR A 113 8.67 -3.41 -8.68
N LEU A 114 7.57 -4.10 -8.84
CA LEU A 114 7.28 -4.85 -10.07
C LEU A 114 7.21 -3.95 -11.31
N VAL A 115 6.81 -2.69 -11.15
CA VAL A 115 6.77 -1.70 -12.24
C VAL A 115 8.16 -1.13 -12.54
N LEU A 116 8.86 -0.62 -11.53
CA LEU A 116 10.06 0.19 -11.71
C LEU A 116 11.37 -0.61 -11.69
N ARG A 117 11.40 -1.75 -10.99
CA ARG A 117 12.59 -2.62 -10.83
C ARG A 117 13.82 -1.89 -10.25
N LYS A 118 13.63 -0.87 -9.43
CA LYS A 118 14.68 -0.02 -8.83
C LYS A 118 14.38 0.18 -7.36
N GLU A 119 15.02 -0.60 -6.48
CA GLU A 119 14.71 -0.65 -5.05
C GLU A 119 14.83 0.73 -4.39
N PHE A 120 15.94 1.43 -4.63
CA PHE A 120 16.19 2.75 -4.06
C PHE A 120 15.14 3.78 -4.49
N LEU A 121 14.78 3.79 -5.78
CA LEU A 121 13.77 4.73 -6.29
C LEU A 121 12.39 4.45 -5.69
N VAL A 122 12.01 3.18 -5.56
CA VAL A 122 10.74 2.78 -4.93
C VAL A 122 10.70 3.19 -3.46
N SER A 123 11.81 3.03 -2.72
CA SER A 123 11.92 3.47 -1.33
C SER A 123 11.76 4.98 -1.20
N LEU A 124 12.39 5.76 -2.10
CA LEU A 124 12.23 7.22 -2.12
C LEU A 124 10.79 7.65 -2.45
N ILE A 125 10.15 6.99 -3.42
CA ILE A 125 8.74 7.27 -3.75
C ILE A 125 7.84 6.92 -2.57
N GLY A 126 8.06 5.77 -1.91
CA GLY A 126 7.33 5.38 -0.71
C GLY A 126 7.45 6.39 0.42
N MET A 127 8.66 6.89 0.67
CA MET A 127 8.89 7.96 1.63
C MET A 127 8.15 9.24 1.22
N GLY A 128 8.21 9.64 -0.05
CA GLY A 128 7.52 10.83 -0.55
C GLY A 128 6.00 10.72 -0.44
N VAL A 129 5.42 9.56 -0.76
CA VAL A 129 3.98 9.28 -0.59
C VAL A 129 3.59 9.35 0.89
N SER A 130 4.40 8.77 1.78
CA SER A 130 4.14 8.83 3.22
C SER A 130 4.21 10.26 3.76
N CYS A 131 5.22 11.04 3.39
CA CYS A 131 5.30 12.45 3.78
C CYS A 131 4.10 13.26 3.26
N LEU A 132 3.64 12.98 2.04
CA LEU A 132 2.45 13.61 1.47
C LEU A 132 1.20 13.29 2.30
N ILE A 133 1.02 12.02 2.67
CA ILE A 133 -0.11 11.59 3.51
C ILE A 133 -0.08 12.32 4.85
N GLU A 134 1.05 12.33 5.56
CA GLU A 134 1.21 13.03 6.84
C GLU A 134 0.93 14.54 6.71
N THR A 135 1.40 15.15 5.61
CA THR A 135 1.14 16.56 5.33
C THR A 135 -0.35 16.82 5.12
N LEU A 136 -1.04 15.95 4.37
CA LEU A 136 -2.49 16.07 4.16
C LEU A 136 -3.26 15.86 5.46
N GLN A 137 -2.87 14.90 6.30
CA GLN A 137 -3.48 14.67 7.62
C GLN A 137 -3.30 15.87 8.55
N PHE A 138 -2.18 16.58 8.46
CA PHE A 138 -1.93 17.82 9.21
C PHE A 138 -2.77 18.99 8.69
N ILE A 139 -2.89 19.14 7.36
CA ILE A 139 -3.65 20.26 6.75
C ILE A 139 -5.17 20.08 6.96
N PHE A 140 -5.68 18.87 6.80
CA PHE A 140 -7.10 18.59 6.92
C PHE A 140 -7.46 18.20 8.36
N PRO A 141 -8.49 18.80 8.98
CA PRO A 141 -8.88 18.50 10.36
C PRO A 141 -9.66 17.17 10.43
N ILE A 142 -8.99 16.07 10.12
CA ILE A 142 -9.58 14.72 10.13
C ILE A 142 -9.43 14.00 11.47
N GLY A 143 -8.99 14.71 12.52
CA GLY A 143 -8.82 14.16 13.87
C GLY A 143 -7.63 13.20 13.99
N ARG A 144 -6.60 13.35 13.14
CA ARG A 144 -5.36 12.56 13.20
C ARG A 144 -4.16 13.44 13.56
N THR A 145 -3.21 12.86 14.28
CA THR A 145 -1.90 13.46 14.55
C THR A 145 -0.96 13.12 13.41
N SER A 146 -0.26 14.10 12.84
CA SER A 146 0.82 13.85 11.88
C SER A 146 2.10 13.52 12.66
N ASN A 147 2.75 12.42 12.27
CA ASN A 147 3.82 11.82 13.07
C ASN A 147 4.97 11.30 12.18
N ILE A 148 6.20 11.71 12.51
CA ILE A 148 7.39 11.22 11.80
C ILE A 148 7.58 9.71 11.94
N ASP A 149 7.12 9.11 13.04
CA ASP A 149 7.21 7.67 13.24
C ASP A 149 6.35 6.89 12.26
N ASP A 150 5.20 7.45 11.84
CA ASP A 150 4.36 6.84 10.80
C ASP A 150 5.07 6.84 9.45
N VAL A 151 5.83 7.90 9.13
CA VAL A 151 6.69 7.90 7.92
C VAL A 151 7.73 6.79 7.99
N ILE A 152 8.38 6.59 9.13
CA ILE A 152 9.38 5.53 9.32
C ILE A 152 8.75 4.15 9.12
N LEU A 153 7.60 3.90 9.74
CA LEU A 153 6.88 2.62 9.64
C LEU A 153 6.41 2.33 8.21
N ASN A 154 5.92 3.34 7.51
CA ASN A 154 5.49 3.25 6.12
C ASN A 154 6.65 2.94 5.16
N VAL A 155 7.83 3.55 5.40
CA VAL A 155 9.05 3.23 4.65
C VAL A 155 9.51 1.79 4.92
N ILE A 156 9.45 1.33 6.17
CA ILE A 156 9.73 -0.08 6.51
C ILE A 156 8.78 -1.00 5.76
N GLY A 157 7.48 -0.70 5.74
CA GLY A 157 6.48 -1.44 4.96
C GLY A 157 6.82 -1.49 3.47
N THR A 158 7.21 -0.34 2.89
CA THR A 158 7.64 -0.25 1.50
C THR A 158 8.85 -1.16 1.21
N ILE A 159 9.86 -1.14 2.10
CA ILE A 159 11.07 -1.99 1.94
C ILE A 159 10.71 -3.48 2.02
N ILE A 160 9.84 -3.88 2.96
CA ILE A 160 9.36 -5.26 3.04
C ILE A 160 8.64 -5.65 1.75
N GLY A 161 7.78 -4.78 1.21
CA GLY A 161 7.11 -4.98 -0.08
C GLY A 161 8.10 -5.16 -1.23
N ILE A 162 9.17 -4.35 -1.29
CA ILE A 162 10.26 -4.50 -2.28
C ILE A 162 10.91 -5.87 -2.15
N ILE A 163 11.26 -6.31 -0.94
CA ILE A 163 11.88 -7.62 -0.71
C ILE A 163 10.98 -8.74 -1.25
N ILE A 164 9.68 -8.70 -0.95
CA ILE A 164 8.70 -9.66 -1.47
C ILE A 164 8.67 -9.61 -3.00
N GLY A 165 8.71 -8.42 -3.62
CA GLY A 165 8.74 -8.23 -5.06
C GLY A 165 10.01 -8.83 -5.71
N VAL A 166 11.18 -8.63 -5.09
CA VAL A 166 12.45 -9.25 -5.53
C VAL A 166 12.35 -10.76 -5.50
N LEU A 167 11.85 -11.34 -4.40
CA LEU A 167 11.69 -12.80 -4.26
C LEU A 167 10.70 -13.34 -5.29
N PHE A 168 9.58 -12.66 -5.51
CA PHE A 168 8.58 -13.03 -6.51
C PHE A 168 9.20 -13.14 -7.91
N LEU A 169 9.99 -12.15 -8.32
CA LEU A 169 10.65 -12.14 -9.63
C LEU A 169 11.74 -13.22 -9.78
N LYS A 170 12.48 -13.51 -8.73
CA LYS A 170 13.43 -14.62 -8.74
C LYS A 170 12.72 -15.95 -8.96
N ILE A 171 11.57 -16.16 -8.29
CA ILE A 171 10.76 -17.37 -8.46
C ILE A 171 10.22 -17.46 -9.90
N GLU A 172 9.72 -16.35 -10.47
CA GLU A 172 9.26 -16.30 -11.86
C GLU A 172 10.37 -16.67 -12.84
N GLN A 173 11.57 -16.12 -12.67
CA GLN A 173 12.73 -16.46 -13.51
C GLN A 173 13.11 -17.95 -13.42
N ILE A 174 13.12 -18.51 -12.22
CA ILE A 174 13.41 -19.94 -12.00
C ILE A 174 12.36 -20.78 -12.71
N TYR A 175 11.08 -20.44 -12.58
CA TYR A 175 9.99 -21.14 -13.24
C TYR A 175 10.13 -21.11 -14.78
N ASP A 176 10.42 -19.96 -15.37
CA ASP A 176 10.63 -19.80 -16.81
C ASP A 176 11.82 -20.65 -17.32
N VAL A 177 12.89 -20.74 -16.54
CA VAL A 177 14.06 -21.56 -16.89
C VAL A 177 13.75 -23.06 -16.85
N TYR A 178 13.09 -23.54 -15.82
CA TYR A 178 12.85 -24.98 -15.63
C TYR A 178 11.67 -25.52 -16.45
N PHE A 179 10.60 -24.73 -16.59
CA PHE A 179 9.36 -25.18 -17.24
C PHE A 179 9.18 -24.59 -18.64
N GLY A 180 9.75 -23.43 -18.95
CA GLY A 180 9.70 -22.82 -20.27
C GLY A 180 10.47 -23.61 -21.35
N ARG A 181 11.54 -24.32 -20.97
CA ARG A 181 12.32 -25.20 -21.87
C ARG A 181 11.56 -26.46 -22.32
N LYS A 182 10.52 -26.88 -21.61
CA LYS A 182 9.74 -28.09 -21.98
C LYS A 182 8.60 -27.81 -23.00
N ARG A 183 8.42 -26.56 -23.44
CA ARG A 183 7.37 -26.17 -24.41
C ARG A 183 7.91 -25.80 -25.81
N LYS A 184 9.19 -26.05 -26.07
CA LYS A 184 9.80 -26.05 -27.41
C LYS A 184 10.15 -27.47 -27.78
#